data_c6fdcacb23198a0eb1298ec0cbc3451b
#
_entry.id   c6fdcacb23198a0eb1298ec0cbc3451b
#
_cell.length_a   1.000
_cell.length_b   1.000
_cell.length_c   1.000
_cell.angle_alpha   90.00
_cell.angle_beta   90.00
_cell.angle_gamma   90.00
#
_symmetry.space_group_name_H-M   'P 1'
#
loop_
_entity.id
_entity.type
_entity.pdbx_description
1 polymer ?
#
loop_
_entity_poly.entity_id
_entity_poly.type
_entity_poly.pdbx_seq_one_letter_code
_entity_poly.pdbx_strand_id
1 'polypeptide(L)'
;MKPNITMEFIGKHDNSESRLAWKWAFISMNPNINMEMIEKYSDKPWEWNYISQNPNITIEFIEKYPYKLWNWNGISQNKFTKEKELFYQKYYRIYMATFRLQQYFNRMYDNPKYLFCRNRLDKLFSEM
;
A
#
# COMPACT_ATOMS: atom_id res chain seq x y z
N MET A 1 -22.22 -9.55 12.41
CA MET A 1 -21.22 -10.32 11.65
C MET A 1 -21.48 -10.12 10.16
N LYS A 2 -20.57 -9.51 9.43
CA LYS A 2 -20.69 -9.43 7.97
C LYS A 2 -20.31 -10.81 7.40
N PRO A 3 -21.15 -11.41 6.52
CA PRO A 3 -20.83 -12.72 5.96
C PRO A 3 -19.50 -12.66 5.20
N ASN A 4 -18.66 -13.63 5.48
CA ASN A 4 -17.39 -13.80 4.78
C ASN A 4 -17.72 -14.30 3.37
N ILE A 5 -17.87 -13.39 2.41
CA ILE A 5 -18.18 -13.74 1.02
C ILE A 5 -16.89 -14.27 0.41
N THR A 6 -16.84 -15.57 0.21
CA THR A 6 -15.76 -16.22 -0.53
C THR A 6 -16.10 -16.30 -2.00
N MET A 7 -15.09 -16.30 -2.87
CA MET A 7 -15.28 -16.43 -4.33
C MET A 7 -15.94 -17.78 -4.70
N GLU A 8 -15.81 -18.79 -3.87
CA GLU A 8 -16.48 -20.07 -4.02
C GLU A 8 -18.01 -19.94 -3.87
N PHE A 9 -18.46 -19.08 -2.95
CA PHE A 9 -19.86 -18.75 -2.79
C PHE A 9 -20.40 -17.98 -4.01
N ILE A 10 -19.59 -17.10 -4.60
CA ILE A 10 -19.96 -16.32 -5.79
C ILE A 10 -20.09 -17.24 -7.01
N GLY A 11 -19.16 -18.20 -7.20
CA GLY A 11 -19.16 -19.14 -8.31
C GLY A 11 -20.36 -20.11 -8.30
N LYS A 12 -20.87 -20.47 -7.14
CA LYS A 12 -22.04 -21.37 -7.01
C LYS A 12 -23.39 -20.69 -7.29
N HIS A 13 -23.44 -19.35 -7.28
CA HIS A 13 -24.67 -18.58 -7.40
C HIS A 13 -24.72 -17.73 -8.69
N ASP A 14 -23.84 -18.03 -9.66
CA ASP A 14 -23.70 -17.30 -10.93
C ASP A 14 -24.78 -17.65 -11.97
N ASN A 15 -25.93 -18.17 -11.55
CA ASN A 15 -27.04 -18.45 -12.46
C ASN A 15 -27.99 -17.26 -12.52
N SER A 16 -27.81 -16.52 -13.63
CA SER A 16 -28.77 -15.72 -14.41
C SER A 16 -29.68 -14.69 -13.70
N GLU A 17 -29.79 -13.56 -14.42
CA GLU A 17 -30.85 -12.57 -14.45
C GLU A 17 -30.82 -11.43 -13.42
N SER A 18 -30.96 -10.25 -13.93
CA SER A 18 -31.21 -8.89 -13.39
C SER A 18 -31.13 -8.57 -11.88
N ARG A 19 -31.26 -9.54 -10.99
CA ARG A 19 -30.99 -9.42 -9.55
C ARG A 19 -29.50 -9.47 -9.19
N LEU A 20 -28.62 -9.78 -10.13
CA LEU A 20 -27.19 -10.01 -9.92
C LEU A 20 -26.34 -8.73 -10.01
N ALA A 21 -26.77 -7.72 -10.75
CA ALA A 21 -26.09 -6.42 -10.79
C ALA A 21 -25.96 -5.82 -9.36
N TRP A 22 -26.96 -6.02 -8.54
CA TRP A 22 -26.99 -5.65 -7.15
C TRP A 22 -25.92 -6.35 -6.31
N LYS A 23 -25.71 -7.62 -6.55
CA LYS A 23 -24.73 -8.43 -5.83
C LYS A 23 -23.29 -8.04 -6.18
N TRP A 24 -23.02 -7.71 -7.46
CA TRP A 24 -21.68 -7.32 -7.89
C TRP A 24 -21.25 -5.96 -7.34
N ALA A 25 -22.14 -4.99 -7.21
CA ALA A 25 -21.88 -3.75 -6.51
C ALA A 25 -21.41 -3.99 -5.06
N PHE A 26 -22.17 -4.81 -4.30
CA PHE A 26 -21.80 -5.15 -2.92
C PHE A 26 -20.53 -6.01 -2.82
N ILE A 27 -20.33 -6.92 -3.78
CA ILE A 27 -19.11 -7.72 -3.86
C ILE A 27 -17.91 -6.81 -4.10
N SER A 28 -18.00 -5.89 -5.05
CA SER A 28 -16.94 -4.95 -5.40
C SER A 28 -16.54 -4.02 -4.25
N MET A 29 -17.50 -3.66 -3.37
CA MET A 29 -17.24 -2.89 -2.14
C MET A 29 -16.69 -3.71 -0.98
N ASN A 30 -16.74 -5.04 -1.07
CA ASN A 30 -16.39 -5.88 0.06
C ASN A 30 -14.90 -5.74 0.40
N PRO A 31 -14.53 -5.41 1.66
CA PRO A 31 -13.12 -5.27 2.05
C PRO A 31 -12.32 -6.57 2.00
N ASN A 32 -12.98 -7.73 1.86
CA ASN A 32 -12.30 -9.02 1.67
C ASN A 32 -11.89 -9.27 0.21
N ILE A 33 -12.39 -8.45 -0.73
CA ILE A 33 -11.97 -8.52 -2.14
C ILE A 33 -10.63 -7.77 -2.28
N ASN A 34 -9.63 -8.48 -2.76
CA ASN A 34 -8.33 -7.91 -3.06
C ASN A 34 -8.13 -7.78 -4.59
N MET A 35 -7.07 -7.09 -4.98
CA MET A 35 -6.77 -6.82 -6.39
C MET A 35 -6.47 -8.08 -7.17
N GLU A 36 -5.81 -9.06 -6.56
CA GLU A 36 -5.51 -10.37 -7.17
C GLU A 36 -6.78 -11.15 -7.52
N MET A 37 -7.82 -11.06 -6.68
CA MET A 37 -9.13 -11.67 -6.97
C MET A 37 -9.80 -11.00 -8.16
N ILE A 38 -9.73 -9.69 -8.27
CA ILE A 38 -10.31 -8.94 -9.40
C ILE A 38 -9.61 -9.33 -10.71
N GLU A 39 -8.29 -9.49 -10.68
CA GLU A 39 -7.51 -9.93 -11.84
C GLU A 39 -7.81 -11.38 -12.21
N LYS A 40 -7.83 -12.28 -11.24
CA LYS A 40 -8.10 -13.71 -11.46
C LYS A 40 -9.49 -13.96 -12.04
N TYR A 41 -10.46 -13.14 -11.67
CA TYR A 41 -11.85 -13.26 -12.12
C TYR A 41 -12.27 -12.04 -12.98
N SER A 42 -11.39 -11.66 -13.91
CA SER A 42 -11.58 -10.48 -14.77
C SER A 42 -12.77 -10.58 -15.74
N ASP A 43 -13.30 -11.80 -15.94
CA ASP A 43 -14.50 -12.12 -16.72
C ASP A 43 -15.81 -11.73 -16.01
N LYS A 44 -15.74 -11.45 -14.70
CA LYS A 44 -16.91 -11.11 -13.90
C LYS A 44 -17.28 -9.63 -14.05
N PRO A 45 -18.58 -9.29 -13.89
CA PRO A 45 -19.08 -7.93 -14.08
C PRO A 45 -18.77 -7.05 -12.86
N TRP A 46 -17.48 -6.78 -12.64
CA TRP A 46 -17.01 -5.91 -11.59
C TRP A 46 -17.50 -4.47 -11.76
N GLU A 47 -17.99 -3.89 -10.67
CA GLU A 47 -18.45 -2.52 -10.63
C GLU A 47 -17.30 -1.58 -10.20
N TRP A 48 -16.63 -0.99 -11.18
CA TRP A 48 -15.42 -0.16 -10.98
C TRP A 48 -15.66 1.06 -10.09
N ASN A 49 -16.87 1.60 -10.13
CA ASN A 49 -17.28 2.68 -9.22
C ASN A 49 -17.17 2.27 -7.75
N TYR A 50 -17.55 1.03 -7.43
CA TYR A 50 -17.48 0.49 -6.08
C TYR A 50 -16.08 -0.04 -5.73
N ILE A 51 -15.35 -0.60 -6.71
CA ILE A 51 -13.93 -0.95 -6.53
C ILE A 51 -13.11 0.28 -6.13
N SER A 52 -13.42 1.45 -6.70
CA SER A 52 -12.76 2.71 -6.34
C SER A 52 -12.84 3.06 -4.84
N GLN A 53 -13.85 2.54 -4.15
CA GLN A 53 -14.06 2.73 -2.72
C GLN A 53 -13.54 1.57 -1.87
N ASN A 54 -13.03 0.51 -2.51
CA ASN A 54 -12.51 -0.66 -1.80
C ASN A 54 -11.22 -0.28 -1.05
N PRO A 55 -11.10 -0.57 0.26
CA PRO A 55 -9.93 -0.21 1.05
C PRO A 55 -8.63 -0.93 0.62
N ASN A 56 -8.74 -2.00 -0.16
CA ASN A 56 -7.59 -2.74 -0.67
C ASN A 56 -7.08 -2.24 -2.03
N ILE A 57 -7.74 -1.22 -2.62
CA ILE A 57 -7.26 -0.66 -3.89
C ILE A 57 -5.87 -0.05 -3.69
N THR A 58 -5.02 -0.24 -4.70
CA THR A 58 -3.65 0.32 -4.73
C THR A 58 -3.49 1.29 -5.90
N ILE A 59 -2.55 2.23 -5.77
CA ILE A 59 -2.23 3.17 -6.86
C ILE A 59 -1.71 2.39 -8.06
N GLU A 60 -0.86 1.39 -7.83
CA GLU A 60 -0.34 0.51 -8.87
C GLU A 60 -1.46 -0.18 -9.68
N PHE A 61 -2.52 -0.63 -8.99
CA PHE A 61 -3.66 -1.24 -9.65
C PHE A 61 -4.45 -0.24 -10.51
N ILE A 62 -4.61 1.00 -10.04
CA ILE A 62 -5.25 2.07 -10.81
C ILE A 62 -4.43 2.40 -12.07
N GLU A 63 -3.12 2.52 -11.93
CA GLU A 63 -2.18 2.78 -13.03
C GLU A 63 -2.16 1.66 -14.07
N LYS A 64 -2.29 0.41 -13.63
CA LYS A 64 -2.36 -0.78 -14.51
C LYS A 64 -3.64 -0.79 -15.37
N TYR A 65 -4.73 -0.23 -14.87
CA TYR A 65 -6.02 -0.23 -15.56
C TYR A 65 -6.60 1.18 -15.78
N PRO A 66 -5.88 2.09 -16.47
CA PRO A 66 -6.25 3.50 -16.59
C PRO A 66 -7.56 3.75 -17.33
N TYR A 67 -7.99 2.79 -18.18
CA TYR A 67 -9.19 2.92 -19.03
C TYR A 67 -10.47 2.42 -18.37
N LYS A 68 -10.41 1.99 -17.11
CA LYS A 68 -11.61 1.57 -16.38
C LYS A 68 -12.40 2.78 -15.88
N LEU A 69 -13.70 2.57 -15.66
CA LEU A 69 -14.61 3.63 -15.19
C LEU A 69 -14.40 3.92 -13.69
N TRP A 70 -13.25 4.49 -13.37
CA TRP A 70 -12.90 4.86 -12.00
C TRP A 70 -13.78 5.99 -11.46
N ASN A 71 -14.22 5.86 -10.22
CA ASN A 71 -14.81 6.95 -9.45
C ASN A 71 -13.72 7.72 -8.72
N TRP A 72 -13.25 8.81 -9.32
CA TRP A 72 -12.18 9.65 -8.76
C TRP A 72 -12.53 10.26 -7.41
N ASN A 73 -13.82 10.52 -7.15
CA ASN A 73 -14.28 10.98 -5.84
C ASN A 73 -14.12 9.85 -4.80
N GLY A 74 -14.50 8.61 -5.14
CA GLY A 74 -14.28 7.45 -4.29
C GLY A 74 -12.80 7.20 -4.02
N ILE A 75 -11.94 7.29 -5.05
CA ILE A 75 -10.49 7.15 -4.91
C ILE A 75 -9.91 8.22 -3.99
N SER A 76 -10.32 9.49 -4.14
CA SER A 76 -9.81 10.60 -3.31
C SER A 76 -10.13 10.45 -1.82
N GLN A 77 -11.22 9.74 -1.51
CA GLN A 77 -11.63 9.44 -0.13
C GLN A 77 -10.99 8.16 0.41
N ASN A 78 -10.33 7.38 -0.44
CA ASN A 78 -9.69 6.14 -0.03
C ASN A 78 -8.46 6.44 0.83
N LYS A 79 -8.37 5.75 1.96
CA LYS A 79 -7.27 5.94 2.92
C LYS A 79 -5.96 5.28 2.48
N PHE A 80 -5.99 4.41 1.48
CA PHE A 80 -4.84 3.63 1.01
C PHE A 80 -4.04 3.01 2.17
N THR A 81 -4.75 2.42 3.13
CA THR A 81 -4.17 1.97 4.40
C THR A 81 -3.04 0.97 4.19
N LYS A 82 -3.23 0.04 3.25
CA LYS A 82 -2.23 -1.00 2.94
C LYS A 82 -0.97 -0.40 2.33
N GLU A 83 -1.09 0.56 1.43
CA GLU A 83 0.06 1.26 0.82
C GLU A 83 0.81 2.12 1.84
N LYS A 84 0.07 2.84 2.69
CA LYS A 84 0.67 3.58 3.80
C LYS A 84 1.46 2.67 4.71
N GLU A 85 0.93 1.52 5.07
CA GLU A 85 1.62 0.56 5.92
C GLU A 85 2.90 0.04 5.27
N LEU A 86 2.85 -0.34 3.98
CA LEU A 86 4.03 -0.76 3.22
C LEU A 86 5.07 0.35 3.10
N PHE A 87 4.62 1.59 2.86
CA PHE A 87 5.46 2.76 2.83
C PHE A 87 6.15 2.97 4.18
N TYR A 88 5.39 2.96 5.28
CA TYR A 88 5.96 3.10 6.62
C TYR A 88 6.95 1.99 6.95
N GLN A 89 6.65 0.73 6.65
CA GLN A 89 7.57 -0.38 6.87
C GLN A 89 8.88 -0.20 6.10
N LYS A 90 8.82 0.20 4.83
CA LYS A 90 10.00 0.45 4.00
C LYS A 90 10.85 1.60 4.54
N TYR A 91 10.23 2.75 4.77
CA TYR A 91 10.94 3.95 5.20
C TYR A 91 11.37 3.89 6.66
N TYR A 92 10.62 3.24 7.53
CA TYR A 92 10.99 3.02 8.92
C TYR A 92 12.30 2.24 9.04
N ARG A 93 12.51 1.22 8.23
CA ARG A 93 13.78 0.48 8.20
C ARG A 93 14.96 1.38 7.82
N ILE A 94 14.78 2.21 6.81
CA ILE A 94 15.82 3.17 6.35
C ILE A 94 16.07 4.20 7.46
N TYR A 95 15.03 4.77 8.02
CA TYR A 95 15.14 5.74 9.11
C TYR A 95 15.87 5.15 10.33
N MET A 96 15.51 3.95 10.76
CA MET A 96 16.17 3.30 11.89
C MET A 96 17.63 2.93 11.61
N ALA A 97 17.97 2.60 10.37
CA ALA A 97 19.36 2.35 9.99
C ALA A 97 20.19 3.64 10.03
N THR A 98 19.69 4.73 9.47
CA THR A 98 20.36 6.05 9.53
C THR A 98 20.47 6.57 10.95
N PHE A 99 19.43 6.43 11.76
CA PHE A 99 19.44 6.81 13.16
C PHE A 99 20.51 6.04 13.96
N ARG A 100 20.63 4.71 13.76
CA ARG A 100 21.67 3.90 14.40
C ARG A 100 23.07 4.31 13.97
N LEU A 101 23.28 4.59 12.69
CA LEU A 101 24.55 5.09 12.18
C LEU A 101 24.91 6.44 12.82
N GLN A 102 23.96 7.35 12.90
CA GLN A 102 24.17 8.65 13.52
C GLN A 102 24.51 8.53 15.02
N GLN A 103 23.83 7.66 15.75
CA GLN A 103 24.15 7.35 17.14
C GLN A 103 25.55 6.76 17.28
N TYR A 104 25.93 5.88 16.36
CA TYR A 104 27.28 5.30 16.34
C TYR A 104 28.34 6.38 16.11
N PHE A 105 28.16 7.25 15.11
CA PHE A 105 29.09 8.35 14.84
C PHE A 105 29.17 9.34 15.99
N ASN A 106 28.06 9.70 16.63
CA ASN A 106 28.06 10.59 17.78
C ASN A 106 28.87 9.98 18.95
N ARG A 107 28.68 8.68 19.23
CA ARG A 107 29.48 7.99 20.28
C ARG A 107 30.96 7.96 19.94
N MET A 108 31.32 7.78 18.67
CA MET A 108 32.71 7.82 18.24
C MET A 108 33.30 9.23 18.32
N TYR A 109 32.51 10.23 17.93
CA TYR A 109 32.93 11.64 17.93
C TYR A 109 33.23 12.12 19.35
N ASP A 110 32.42 11.75 20.32
CA ASP A 110 32.58 12.12 21.73
C ASP A 110 33.59 11.24 22.50
N ASN A 111 34.09 10.17 21.89
CA ASN A 111 35.00 9.25 22.54
C ASN A 111 36.47 9.72 22.41
N PRO A 112 37.19 9.96 23.53
CA PRO A 112 38.60 10.40 23.51
C PRO A 112 39.53 9.48 22.74
N LYS A 113 39.25 8.19 22.67
CA LYS A 113 40.03 7.23 21.87
C LYS A 113 40.07 7.55 20.38
N TYR A 114 39.07 8.24 19.87
CA TYR A 114 38.94 8.62 18.46
C TYR A 114 39.25 10.09 18.17
N LEU A 115 39.86 10.79 19.15
CA LEU A 115 40.24 12.20 19.02
C LEU A 115 41.13 12.45 17.79
N PHE A 116 42.00 11.50 17.46
CA PHE A 116 42.86 11.60 16.30
C PHE A 116 42.03 11.57 14.96
N CYS A 117 41.04 10.70 14.88
CA CYS A 117 40.16 10.62 13.72
C CYS A 117 39.31 11.89 13.58
N ARG A 118 38.82 12.44 14.70
CA ARG A 118 38.07 13.69 14.73
C ARG A 118 38.91 14.86 14.23
N ASN A 119 40.10 15.05 14.77
CA ASN A 119 40.99 16.13 14.35
C ASN A 119 41.39 16.05 12.90
N ARG A 120 41.51 14.83 12.35
CA ARG A 120 41.80 14.62 10.92
C ARG A 120 40.60 14.98 10.04
N LEU A 121 39.38 14.65 10.46
CA LEU A 121 38.15 15.01 9.77
C LEU A 121 37.93 16.53 9.80
N ASP A 122 38.08 17.16 10.96
CA ASP A 122 37.95 18.62 11.11
C ASP A 122 38.94 19.37 10.22
N LYS A 123 40.18 18.85 10.09
CA LYS A 123 41.18 19.41 9.18
C LYS A 123 40.75 19.28 7.72
N LEU A 124 40.27 18.11 7.29
CA LEU A 124 39.81 17.89 5.93
C LEU A 124 38.63 18.79 5.56
N PHE A 125 37.69 19.02 6.47
CA PHE A 125 36.56 19.92 6.24
C PHE A 125 36.93 21.40 6.27
N SER A 126 38.00 21.77 6.96
CA SER A 126 38.48 23.16 6.96
C SER A 126 39.28 23.54 5.71
N GLU A 127 39.76 22.54 4.96
CA GLU A 127 40.52 22.71 3.73
C GLU A 127 39.64 22.63 2.46
N MET A 128 38.33 22.36 2.58
CA MET A 128 37.34 22.36 1.50
C MET A 128 36.64 23.71 1.40
#